data_f0c8867f2f926c0e50b1ca864a74dbe3
#
_entry.id   f0c8867f2f926c0e50b1ca864a74dbe3
#
_cell.length_a   1.000
_cell.length_b   1.000
_cell.length_c   1.000
_cell.angle_alpha   90.00
_cell.angle_beta   90.00
_cell.angle_gamma   90.00
#
_symmetry.space_group_name_H-M   'P 1'
#
loop_
_entity.id
_entity.type
_entity.pdbx_description
1 polymer ?
#
loop_
_entity_poly.entity_id
_entity_poly.type
_entity_poly.pdbx_seq_one_letter_code
_entity_poly.pdbx_strand_id
1 'polypeptide(L)'
;LIKNVLSNGVIKNMMAESNHEIAFMKAREYMTNELFLSENASEFIIECFSYVLGWVYVPAPLSENVSGNYSAEQSAPVSAPEPADLVMPANPKEFKPFDAFRYKIKRNVEIPFGYTSIASFCFDSFGFIRAVKIPESVITIGEYAFSDCKKLKTVELPSSLRIMKRAVFSSCGNLNSIKIPDGITSVEEEMFSFCHSLEVAEIPASVSSIGNEAFSGCENLRELFLSDNVKFIGEDAFSFCSRLTIKCYENSFVHKYCANEGINFVTVKKSY
;
A
#
# COMPACT_ATOMS: atom_id res chain seq x y z
N LEU A 1 -10.31 -12.72 -14.17
CA LEU A 1 -9.67 -11.98 -15.24
C LEU A 1 -8.84 -12.89 -16.14
N ILE A 2 -7.72 -13.46 -15.67
CA ILE A 2 -6.83 -14.37 -16.42
C ILE A 2 -7.59 -15.55 -17.01
N LYS A 3 -8.51 -16.18 -16.24
CA LYS A 3 -9.34 -17.27 -16.73
C LYS A 3 -10.18 -16.86 -17.95
N ASN A 4 -10.71 -15.65 -17.96
CA ASN A 4 -11.52 -15.11 -19.05
C ASN A 4 -10.65 -14.86 -20.30
N VAL A 5 -9.45 -14.32 -20.13
CA VAL A 5 -8.47 -14.13 -21.21
C VAL A 5 -8.03 -15.47 -21.81
N LEU A 6 -7.79 -16.48 -20.97
CA LEU A 6 -7.44 -17.83 -21.41
C LEU A 6 -8.57 -18.48 -22.22
N SER A 7 -9.82 -18.38 -21.75
CA SER A 7 -10.98 -18.97 -22.42
C SER A 7 -11.28 -18.33 -23.78
N ASN A 8 -10.89 -17.08 -23.98
CA ASN A 8 -11.10 -16.37 -25.25
C ASN A 8 -9.93 -16.53 -26.26
N GLY A 9 -8.99 -17.41 -25.97
CA GLY A 9 -7.94 -17.78 -26.92
C GLY A 9 -6.87 -16.73 -27.19
N VAL A 10 -6.75 -15.70 -26.36
CA VAL A 10 -5.76 -14.62 -26.53
C VAL A 10 -4.35 -15.16 -26.67
N ILE A 11 -3.95 -16.09 -25.79
CA ILE A 11 -2.61 -16.72 -25.85
C ILE A 11 -2.42 -17.50 -27.15
N LYS A 12 -3.43 -18.27 -27.56
CA LYS A 12 -3.35 -19.05 -28.81
C LYS A 12 -3.12 -18.14 -30.02
N ASN A 13 -3.80 -16.98 -30.04
CA ASN A 13 -3.62 -15.98 -31.08
C ASN A 13 -2.25 -15.31 -31.01
N MET A 14 -1.73 -15.02 -29.81
CA MET A 14 -0.39 -14.51 -29.62
C MET A 14 0.67 -15.52 -30.15
N MET A 15 0.55 -16.80 -29.78
CA MET A 15 1.49 -17.85 -30.21
C MET A 15 1.46 -18.14 -31.71
N ALA A 16 0.35 -17.84 -32.40
CA ALA A 16 0.22 -18.01 -33.84
C ALA A 16 0.92 -16.89 -34.63
N GLU A 17 1.28 -15.78 -33.97
CA GLU A 17 1.94 -14.66 -34.61
C GLU A 17 3.47 -14.83 -34.58
N SER A 18 4.14 -14.69 -35.72
CA SER A 18 5.59 -14.84 -35.82
C SER A 18 6.37 -13.63 -35.30
N ASN A 19 5.74 -12.46 -35.23
CA ASN A 19 6.32 -11.23 -34.70
C ASN A 19 5.70 -10.94 -33.34
N HIS A 20 6.53 -10.96 -32.30
CA HIS A 20 6.11 -10.76 -30.90
C HIS A 20 5.53 -9.38 -30.64
N GLU A 21 6.05 -8.32 -31.28
CA GLU A 21 5.49 -6.96 -31.13
C GLU A 21 4.07 -6.85 -31.67
N ILE A 22 3.83 -7.46 -32.84
CA ILE A 22 2.50 -7.52 -33.44
C ILE A 22 1.57 -8.37 -32.57
N ALA A 23 2.05 -9.48 -32.01
CA ALA A 23 1.30 -10.32 -31.09
C ALA A 23 0.85 -9.55 -29.86
N PHE A 24 1.74 -8.77 -29.25
CA PHE A 24 1.41 -7.94 -28.10
C PHE A 24 0.41 -6.83 -28.42
N MET A 25 0.59 -6.16 -29.55
CA MET A 25 -0.33 -5.10 -29.99
C MET A 25 -1.76 -5.64 -30.21
N LYS A 26 -1.89 -6.75 -30.93
CA LYS A 26 -3.20 -7.41 -31.19
C LYS A 26 -3.83 -7.92 -29.88
N ALA A 27 -3.04 -8.47 -28.97
CA ALA A 27 -3.53 -8.93 -27.68
C ALA A 27 -4.06 -7.77 -26.83
N ARG A 28 -3.34 -6.65 -26.80
CA ARG A 28 -3.77 -5.42 -26.10
C ARG A 28 -5.09 -4.92 -26.67
N GLU A 29 -5.14 -4.72 -27.98
CA GLU A 29 -6.33 -4.25 -28.66
C GLU A 29 -7.55 -5.14 -28.41
N TYR A 30 -7.38 -6.46 -28.47
CA TYR A 30 -8.44 -7.41 -28.15
C TYR A 30 -8.90 -7.31 -26.69
N MET A 31 -7.96 -7.23 -25.76
CA MET A 31 -8.29 -7.14 -24.32
C MET A 31 -8.98 -5.84 -23.96
N THR A 32 -8.61 -4.73 -24.56
CA THR A 32 -9.25 -3.43 -24.30
C THR A 32 -10.60 -3.30 -25.00
N ASN A 33 -10.71 -3.70 -26.25
CA ASN A 33 -11.91 -3.47 -27.06
C ASN A 33 -12.96 -4.57 -26.89
N GLU A 34 -12.55 -5.84 -26.81
CA GLU A 34 -13.49 -6.98 -26.77
C GLU A 34 -13.73 -7.50 -25.34
N LEU A 35 -12.73 -7.43 -24.47
CA LEU A 35 -12.87 -7.85 -23.07
C LEU A 35 -13.08 -6.69 -22.11
N PHE A 36 -13.10 -5.45 -22.60
CA PHE A 36 -13.32 -4.22 -21.83
C PHE A 36 -12.38 -4.08 -20.62
N LEU A 37 -11.14 -4.53 -20.76
CA LEU A 37 -10.13 -4.37 -19.72
C LEU A 37 -9.50 -2.98 -19.82
N SER A 38 -9.10 -2.43 -18.67
CA SER A 38 -8.29 -1.20 -18.67
C SER A 38 -6.94 -1.45 -19.34
N GLU A 39 -6.33 -0.40 -19.89
CA GLU A 39 -4.99 -0.47 -20.48
C GLU A 39 -3.98 -1.09 -19.50
N ASN A 40 -3.97 -0.66 -18.24
CA ASN A 40 -3.10 -1.20 -17.21
C ASN A 40 -3.33 -2.70 -16.95
N ALA A 41 -4.58 -3.16 -16.96
CA ALA A 41 -4.90 -4.57 -16.80
C ALA A 41 -4.46 -5.39 -18.01
N SER A 42 -4.61 -4.85 -19.21
CA SER A 42 -4.17 -5.47 -20.46
C SER A 42 -2.65 -5.57 -20.54
N GLU A 43 -1.92 -4.50 -20.18
CA GLU A 43 -0.46 -4.49 -20.08
C GLU A 43 0.05 -5.53 -19.09
N PHE A 44 -0.53 -5.56 -17.90
CA PHE A 44 -0.19 -6.55 -16.88
C PHE A 44 -0.35 -8.00 -17.39
N ILE A 45 -1.43 -8.28 -18.10
CA ILE A 45 -1.70 -9.62 -18.64
C ILE A 45 -0.69 -9.97 -19.74
N ILE A 46 -0.37 -9.02 -20.63
CA ILE A 46 0.63 -9.22 -21.68
C ILE A 46 2.01 -9.51 -21.09
N GLU A 47 2.41 -8.74 -20.08
CA GLU A 47 3.68 -8.92 -19.37
C GLU A 47 3.77 -10.31 -18.72
N CYS A 48 2.69 -10.78 -18.08
CA CYS A 48 2.61 -12.13 -17.53
C CYS A 48 2.79 -13.22 -18.60
N PHE A 49 2.16 -13.07 -19.76
CA PHE A 49 2.26 -14.06 -20.81
C PHE A 49 3.59 -14.01 -21.55
N SER A 50 4.16 -12.84 -21.77
CA SER A 50 5.49 -12.72 -22.36
C SER A 50 6.54 -13.47 -21.55
N TYR A 51 6.47 -13.37 -20.22
CA TYR A 51 7.35 -14.10 -19.32
C TYR A 51 7.16 -15.63 -19.44
N VAL A 52 5.91 -16.10 -19.43
CA VAL A 52 5.61 -17.54 -19.57
C VAL A 52 6.08 -18.09 -20.91
N LEU A 53 6.02 -17.29 -21.96
CA LEU A 53 6.42 -17.65 -23.32
C LEU A 53 7.94 -17.44 -23.56
N GLY A 54 8.65 -16.83 -22.59
CA GLY A 54 10.07 -16.49 -22.75
C GLY A 54 10.33 -15.36 -23.76
N TRP A 55 9.33 -14.52 -24.02
CA TRP A 55 9.42 -13.41 -24.96
C TRP A 55 9.88 -12.12 -24.27
N VAL A 56 10.66 -11.31 -24.97
CA VAL A 56 11.05 -9.98 -24.48
C VAL A 56 9.90 -9.02 -24.77
N TYR A 57 9.35 -8.43 -23.73
CA TYR A 57 8.30 -7.42 -23.81
C TYR A 57 8.83 -6.07 -23.30
N VAL A 58 8.67 -5.02 -24.10
CA VAL A 58 8.95 -3.64 -23.72
C VAL A 58 7.60 -2.92 -23.62
N PRO A 59 7.15 -2.49 -22.42
CA PRO A 59 5.92 -1.76 -22.28
C PRO A 59 5.91 -0.48 -23.13
N ALA A 60 4.78 -0.19 -23.76
CA ALA A 60 4.61 1.10 -24.43
C ALA A 60 4.64 2.22 -23.36
N PRO A 61 5.25 3.39 -23.65
CA PRO A 61 5.15 4.53 -22.76
C PRO A 61 3.66 4.86 -22.55
N LEU A 62 3.23 4.91 -21.29
CA LEU A 62 1.86 5.28 -20.94
C LEU A 62 1.55 6.63 -21.58
N SER A 63 0.52 6.72 -22.41
CA SER A 63 0.04 7.99 -22.94
C SER A 63 -0.43 8.85 -21.77
N GLU A 64 0.18 10.01 -21.59
CA GLU A 64 -0.20 11.03 -20.60
C GLU A 64 -1.54 11.68 -20.99
N ASN A 65 -2.62 10.91 -21.10
CA ASN A 65 -3.94 11.44 -21.41
C ASN A 65 -5.03 10.64 -20.68
N VAL A 66 -5.14 10.88 -19.38
CA VAL A 66 -6.44 10.79 -18.69
C VAL A 66 -6.61 12.05 -17.85
N SER A 67 -6.92 13.15 -18.50
CA SER A 67 -7.61 14.25 -17.87
C SER A 67 -9.09 13.88 -17.72
N GLY A 68 -9.40 13.06 -16.74
CA GLY A 68 -10.76 12.95 -16.22
C GLY A 68 -10.99 14.15 -15.32
N ASN A 69 -11.81 15.10 -15.76
CA ASN A 69 -12.31 16.20 -14.97
C ASN A 69 -13.09 15.66 -13.77
N TYR A 70 -12.41 15.46 -12.66
CA TYR A 70 -13.01 15.55 -11.34
C TYR A 70 -12.70 16.94 -10.81
N SER A 71 -13.71 17.80 -10.79
CA SER A 71 -13.68 19.07 -10.09
C SER A 71 -13.56 18.80 -8.59
N ALA A 72 -12.33 18.78 -8.11
CA ALA A 72 -12.00 18.77 -6.69
C ALA A 72 -11.75 20.22 -6.26
N GLU A 73 -12.83 20.96 -6.07
CA GLU A 73 -12.83 22.09 -5.15
C GLU A 73 -13.30 21.54 -3.79
N GLN A 74 -12.36 21.07 -2.98
CA GLN A 74 -12.41 21.13 -1.52
C GLN A 74 -11.07 20.66 -0.97
N SER A 75 -10.30 21.61 -0.45
CA SER A 75 -9.20 21.49 0.52
C SER A 75 -8.48 20.13 0.57
N ALA A 76 -7.45 19.97 -0.27
CA ALA A 76 -6.47 18.93 -0.09
C ALA A 76 -5.84 19.09 1.30
N PRO A 77 -5.78 18.03 2.14
CA PRO A 77 -4.90 18.06 3.29
C PRO A 77 -3.48 18.26 2.77
N VAL A 78 -2.76 19.19 3.36
CA VAL A 78 -1.35 19.45 3.07
C VAL A 78 -0.63 18.12 3.25
N SER A 79 -0.19 17.50 2.16
CA SER A 79 0.71 16.35 2.22
C SER A 79 1.90 16.77 3.06
N ALA A 80 2.27 15.94 4.05
CA ALA A 80 3.47 16.19 4.83
C ALA A 80 4.64 16.44 3.86
N PRO A 81 5.52 17.43 4.12
CA PRO A 81 6.65 17.72 3.24
C PRO A 81 7.47 16.43 3.09
N GLU A 82 7.79 16.07 1.84
CA GLU A 82 8.73 14.99 1.58
C GLU A 82 10.00 15.27 2.39
N PRO A 83 10.56 14.28 3.10
CA PRO A 83 11.76 14.49 3.89
C PRO A 83 12.88 15.00 2.99
N ALA A 84 13.35 16.23 3.25
CA ALA A 84 14.29 16.98 2.40
C ALA A 84 15.67 16.32 2.21
N ASP A 85 15.96 15.23 2.94
CA ASP A 85 17.26 14.54 2.95
C ASP A 85 17.18 13.10 2.38
N LEU A 86 16.16 12.78 1.57
CA LEU A 86 16.03 11.45 0.99
C LEU A 86 17.04 11.26 -0.14
N VAL A 87 18.21 10.72 0.17
CA VAL A 87 19.18 10.31 -0.85
C VAL A 87 18.67 9.05 -1.54
N MET A 88 18.02 9.23 -2.69
CA MET A 88 17.59 8.09 -3.51
C MET A 88 18.82 7.36 -4.10
N PRO A 89 18.77 6.02 -4.16
CA PRO A 89 19.83 5.23 -4.82
C PRO A 89 20.04 5.66 -6.27
N ALA A 90 21.30 5.61 -6.73
CA ALA A 90 21.67 6.02 -8.10
C ALA A 90 20.91 5.21 -9.20
N ASN A 91 20.46 3.99 -8.88
CA ASN A 91 19.66 3.15 -9.77
C ASN A 91 18.46 2.59 -9.00
N PRO A 92 17.36 3.34 -8.84
CA PRO A 92 16.18 2.88 -8.16
C PRO A 92 15.54 1.72 -8.92
N LYS A 93 15.30 0.60 -8.24
CA LYS A 93 14.62 -0.57 -8.80
C LYS A 93 13.30 -0.78 -8.08
N GLU A 94 12.22 -0.74 -8.82
CA GLU A 94 10.87 -0.94 -8.29
C GLU A 94 10.45 -2.41 -8.37
N PHE A 95 9.91 -2.94 -7.27
CA PHE A 95 9.28 -4.26 -7.22
C PHE A 95 7.84 -4.13 -7.71
N LYS A 96 7.56 -4.63 -8.91
CA LYS A 96 6.30 -4.44 -9.63
C LYS A 96 5.32 -5.59 -9.39
N PRO A 97 4.01 -5.41 -9.72
CA PRO A 97 3.00 -6.47 -9.64
C PRO A 97 3.40 -7.74 -10.39
N PHE A 98 4.14 -7.63 -11.47
CA PHE A 98 4.69 -8.77 -12.18
C PHE A 98 5.70 -9.57 -11.34
N ASP A 99 6.62 -8.91 -10.64
CA ASP A 99 7.55 -9.56 -9.72
C ASP A 99 6.82 -10.27 -8.58
N ALA A 100 5.68 -9.69 -8.14
CA ALA A 100 4.84 -10.22 -7.09
C ALA A 100 4.03 -11.46 -7.51
N PHE A 101 3.72 -11.60 -8.79
CA PHE A 101 2.83 -12.66 -9.30
C PHE A 101 3.25 -14.06 -8.86
N ARG A 102 4.56 -14.37 -8.85
CA ARG A 102 5.13 -15.65 -8.38
C ARG A 102 4.83 -15.96 -6.91
N TYR A 103 4.43 -14.96 -6.14
CA TYR A 103 4.09 -15.10 -4.72
C TYR A 103 2.59 -15.26 -4.48
N LYS A 104 1.74 -15.21 -5.52
CA LYS A 104 0.27 -15.19 -5.38
C LYS A 104 -0.30 -16.37 -4.59
N ILE A 105 0.38 -17.52 -4.63
CA ILE A 105 -0.01 -18.74 -3.89
C ILE A 105 0.90 -19.01 -2.67
N LYS A 106 1.89 -18.15 -2.42
CA LYS A 106 2.80 -18.31 -1.28
C LYS A 106 2.12 -17.84 0.01
N ARG A 107 2.49 -18.46 1.11
CA ARG A 107 2.05 -18.02 2.45
C ARG A 107 3.02 -17.00 3.05
N ASN A 108 4.29 -17.20 2.82
CA ASN A 108 5.35 -16.33 3.30
C ASN A 108 6.06 -15.72 2.08
N VAL A 109 6.21 -14.41 2.08
CA VAL A 109 6.84 -13.65 1.03
C VAL A 109 8.07 -12.95 1.61
N GLU A 110 9.20 -13.18 1.01
CA GLU A 110 10.41 -12.40 1.25
C GLU A 110 10.76 -11.67 -0.05
N ILE A 111 10.69 -10.34 -0.01
CA ILE A 111 11.03 -9.51 -1.16
C ILE A 111 12.56 -9.53 -1.31
N PRO A 112 13.09 -9.81 -2.51
CA PRO A 112 14.54 -9.89 -2.71
C PRO A 112 15.23 -8.55 -2.44
N PHE A 113 16.45 -8.62 -1.91
CA PHE A 113 17.29 -7.44 -1.74
C PHE A 113 17.60 -6.76 -3.09
N GLY A 114 17.81 -5.44 -3.09
CA GLY A 114 18.14 -4.65 -4.26
C GLY A 114 16.98 -3.90 -4.90
N TYR A 115 15.74 -4.18 -4.49
CA TYR A 115 14.61 -3.29 -4.80
C TYR A 115 14.58 -2.13 -3.81
N THR A 116 14.31 -0.92 -4.31
CA THR A 116 14.28 0.33 -3.52
C THR A 116 12.88 0.81 -3.25
N SER A 117 11.91 0.32 -4.02
CA SER A 117 10.50 0.61 -3.84
C SER A 117 9.61 -0.60 -4.18
N ILE A 118 8.42 -0.62 -3.58
CA ILE A 118 7.33 -1.53 -3.91
C ILE A 118 6.27 -0.69 -4.62
N ALA A 119 5.87 -1.11 -5.82
CA ALA A 119 4.87 -0.41 -6.63
C ALA A 119 3.49 -0.39 -5.97
N SER A 120 2.66 0.58 -6.38
CA SER A 120 1.25 0.62 -6.01
C SER A 120 0.53 -0.65 -6.46
N PHE A 121 -0.43 -1.13 -5.65
CA PHE A 121 -1.23 -2.34 -5.90
C PHE A 121 -0.42 -3.64 -6.08
N CYS A 122 0.86 -3.66 -5.65
CA CYS A 122 1.80 -4.74 -5.97
C CYS A 122 1.32 -6.12 -5.47
N PHE A 123 0.76 -6.19 -4.27
CA PHE A 123 0.21 -7.41 -3.66
C PHE A 123 -1.29 -7.26 -3.34
N ASP A 124 -1.97 -6.29 -3.95
CA ASP A 124 -3.39 -6.07 -3.70
C ASP A 124 -4.19 -7.36 -3.89
N SER A 125 -5.09 -7.65 -2.94
CA SER A 125 -5.96 -8.82 -2.94
C SER A 125 -5.24 -10.19 -2.97
N PHE A 126 -3.97 -10.26 -2.52
CA PHE A 126 -3.25 -11.55 -2.42
C PHE A 126 -3.71 -12.35 -1.20
N GLY A 127 -4.83 -13.06 -1.35
CA GLY A 127 -5.54 -13.76 -0.27
C GLY A 127 -4.82 -14.96 0.37
N PHE A 128 -3.61 -15.35 -0.05
CA PHE A 128 -2.86 -16.47 0.54
C PHE A 128 -1.69 -16.03 1.43
N ILE A 129 -1.22 -14.80 1.29
CA ILE A 129 -0.07 -14.28 2.05
C ILE A 129 -0.43 -14.20 3.53
N ARG A 130 0.48 -14.68 4.39
CA ARG A 130 0.38 -14.62 5.85
C ARG A 130 1.47 -13.79 6.50
N ALA A 131 2.65 -13.81 5.91
CA ALA A 131 3.79 -13.04 6.39
C ALA A 131 4.55 -12.43 5.20
N VAL A 132 4.98 -11.19 5.39
CA VAL A 132 5.81 -10.47 4.43
C VAL A 132 7.04 -9.95 5.14
N LYS A 133 8.22 -10.19 4.54
CA LYS A 133 9.47 -9.59 4.96
C LYS A 133 9.99 -8.67 3.86
N ILE A 134 10.18 -7.40 4.19
CA ILE A 134 10.64 -6.35 3.29
C ILE A 134 12.11 -6.05 3.61
N PRO A 135 13.02 -6.10 2.61
CA PRO A 135 14.44 -5.92 2.85
C PRO A 135 14.84 -4.46 3.12
N GLU A 136 15.99 -4.28 3.78
CA GLU A 136 16.55 -2.96 4.09
C GLU A 136 16.91 -2.11 2.86
N SER A 137 16.82 -2.62 1.65
CA SER A 137 16.99 -1.82 0.44
C SER A 137 15.74 -1.00 0.07
N VAL A 138 14.56 -1.32 0.64
CA VAL A 138 13.30 -0.65 0.31
C VAL A 138 13.14 0.63 1.14
N ILE A 139 12.86 1.73 0.43
CA ILE A 139 12.68 3.08 0.99
C ILE A 139 11.20 3.52 0.89
N THR A 140 10.50 3.04 -0.15
CA THR A 140 9.12 3.48 -0.45
C THR A 140 8.20 2.29 -0.68
N ILE A 141 6.98 2.36 -0.14
CA ILE A 141 5.88 1.45 -0.44
C ILE A 141 4.74 2.26 -1.05
N GLY A 142 4.31 1.86 -2.25
CA GLY A 142 3.26 2.50 -3.04
C GLY A 142 1.86 2.33 -2.45
N GLU A 143 0.90 3.06 -3.00
CA GLU A 143 -0.50 3.04 -2.57
C GLU A 143 -1.10 1.64 -2.73
N TYR A 144 -1.93 1.23 -1.78
CA TYR A 144 -2.63 -0.06 -1.80
C TYR A 144 -1.72 -1.28 -2.00
N ALA A 145 -0.40 -1.16 -1.74
CA ALA A 145 0.57 -2.20 -2.10
C ALA A 145 0.26 -3.58 -1.49
N PHE A 146 -0.35 -3.64 -0.31
CA PHE A 146 -0.79 -4.85 0.38
C PHE A 146 -2.27 -4.81 0.77
N SER A 147 -3.06 -3.94 0.12
CA SER A 147 -4.49 -3.83 0.39
C SER A 147 -5.21 -5.17 0.16
N ASP A 148 -6.29 -5.40 0.91
CA ASP A 148 -7.13 -6.60 0.85
C ASP A 148 -6.36 -7.95 0.98
N CYS A 149 -5.15 -7.93 1.57
CA CYS A 149 -4.42 -9.13 1.93
C CYS A 149 -5.06 -9.78 3.17
N LYS A 150 -6.29 -10.33 3.03
CA LYS A 150 -7.15 -10.79 4.14
C LYS A 150 -6.51 -11.80 5.09
N LYS A 151 -5.49 -12.55 4.69
CA LYS A 151 -4.79 -13.54 5.52
C LYS A 151 -3.45 -13.06 6.05
N LEU A 152 -3.03 -11.84 5.71
CA LEU A 152 -1.78 -11.25 6.18
C LEU A 152 -1.84 -11.06 7.71
N LYS A 153 -0.88 -11.65 8.41
CA LYS A 153 -0.80 -11.61 9.88
C LYS A 153 0.35 -10.76 10.40
N THR A 154 1.47 -10.83 9.71
CA THR A 154 2.72 -10.19 10.13
C THR A 154 3.43 -9.55 8.95
N VAL A 155 3.99 -8.36 9.18
CA VAL A 155 4.82 -7.64 8.23
C VAL A 155 6.08 -7.18 8.95
N GLU A 156 7.25 -7.53 8.41
CA GLU A 156 8.54 -6.99 8.86
C GLU A 156 8.90 -5.81 7.95
N LEU A 157 8.77 -4.60 8.48
CA LEU A 157 9.14 -3.35 7.80
C LEU A 157 10.60 -3.02 8.07
N PRO A 158 11.39 -2.61 7.05
CA PRO A 158 12.80 -2.29 7.22
C PRO A 158 13.01 -0.91 7.89
N SER A 159 14.12 -0.74 8.58
CA SER A 159 14.50 0.54 9.22
C SER A 159 14.84 1.64 8.19
N SER A 160 15.17 1.25 6.97
CA SER A 160 15.40 2.14 5.82
C SER A 160 14.14 2.80 5.28
N LEU A 161 12.95 2.29 5.62
CA LEU A 161 11.68 2.79 5.08
C LEU A 161 11.44 4.25 5.49
N ARG A 162 11.03 5.07 4.51
CA ARG A 162 10.78 6.51 4.69
C ARG A 162 9.38 6.91 4.24
N ILE A 163 8.82 6.21 3.26
CA ILE A 163 7.52 6.55 2.69
C ILE A 163 6.65 5.30 2.63
N MET A 164 5.51 5.35 3.28
CA MET A 164 4.37 4.46 3.06
C MET A 164 3.20 5.32 2.59
N LYS A 165 2.70 5.04 1.39
CA LYS A 165 1.62 5.83 0.81
C LYS A 165 0.25 5.39 1.33
N ARG A 166 -0.82 6.00 0.79
CA ARG A 166 -2.21 5.75 1.17
C ARG A 166 -2.55 4.26 1.14
N ALA A 167 -3.36 3.81 2.10
CA ALA A 167 -4.04 2.52 2.14
C ALA A 167 -3.13 1.28 1.98
N VAL A 168 -1.84 1.38 2.34
CA VAL A 168 -0.86 0.28 2.13
C VAL A 168 -1.36 -1.04 2.70
N PHE A 169 -1.99 -1.05 3.87
CA PHE A 169 -2.51 -2.25 4.55
C PHE A 169 -4.03 -2.23 4.75
N SER A 170 -4.75 -1.40 3.99
CA SER A 170 -6.21 -1.33 4.09
C SER A 170 -6.83 -2.72 3.90
N SER A 171 -7.83 -3.05 4.69
CA SER A 171 -8.55 -4.34 4.65
C SER A 171 -7.67 -5.59 4.91
N CYS A 172 -6.53 -5.43 5.57
CA CYS A 172 -5.74 -6.56 6.07
C CYS A 172 -6.36 -7.13 7.36
N GLY A 173 -7.55 -7.72 7.24
CA GLY A 173 -8.39 -8.10 8.39
C GLY A 173 -7.77 -9.07 9.41
N ASN A 174 -6.69 -9.78 9.09
CA ASN A 174 -5.96 -10.66 9.98
C ASN A 174 -4.61 -10.10 10.48
N LEU A 175 -4.25 -8.86 10.11
CA LEU A 175 -3.02 -8.23 10.61
C LEU A 175 -3.15 -7.98 12.12
N ASN A 176 -2.28 -8.64 12.90
CA ASN A 176 -2.40 -8.63 14.36
C ASN A 176 -1.61 -7.49 15.01
N SER A 177 -0.45 -7.20 14.46
CA SER A 177 0.43 -6.15 14.97
C SER A 177 1.25 -5.54 13.87
N ILE A 178 1.64 -4.29 14.06
CA ILE A 178 2.55 -3.57 13.17
C ILE A 178 3.50 -2.69 13.99
N LYS A 179 4.74 -2.66 13.58
CA LYS A 179 5.73 -1.70 14.07
C LYS A 179 6.16 -0.81 12.94
N ILE A 180 5.83 0.47 13.03
CA ILE A 180 6.21 1.49 12.04
C ILE A 180 7.65 1.94 12.35
N PRO A 181 8.56 1.95 11.35
CA PRO A 181 9.94 2.39 11.55
C PRO A 181 10.07 3.88 11.86
N ASP A 182 11.13 4.25 12.60
CA ASP A 182 11.40 5.64 12.99
C ASP A 182 11.60 6.62 11.83
N GLY A 183 11.85 6.11 10.62
CA GLY A 183 11.97 6.94 9.41
C GLY A 183 10.64 7.47 8.84
N ILE A 184 9.50 6.98 9.35
CA ILE A 184 8.17 7.39 8.88
C ILE A 184 7.71 8.61 9.67
N THR A 185 7.23 9.64 8.95
CA THR A 185 6.78 10.91 9.52
C THR A 185 5.27 11.12 9.49
N SER A 186 4.55 10.30 8.72
CA SER A 186 3.09 10.32 8.62
C SER A 186 2.50 8.91 8.57
N VAL A 187 1.35 8.72 9.19
CA VAL A 187 0.45 7.59 8.94
C VAL A 187 -0.58 8.11 7.94
N GLU A 188 -0.48 7.66 6.70
CA GLU A 188 -1.27 8.18 5.60
C GLU A 188 -2.74 7.74 5.67
N GLU A 189 -3.58 8.35 4.81
CA GLU A 189 -5.01 8.07 4.69
C GLU A 189 -5.27 6.57 4.48
N GLU A 190 -6.26 6.02 5.17
CA GLU A 190 -6.73 4.62 5.11
C GLU A 190 -5.63 3.56 5.37
N MET A 191 -4.45 3.93 5.88
CA MET A 191 -3.28 3.04 5.94
C MET A 191 -3.57 1.67 6.58
N PHE A 192 -4.39 1.64 7.64
CA PHE A 192 -4.82 0.44 8.36
C PHE A 192 -6.34 0.32 8.44
N SER A 193 -7.08 1.00 7.57
CA SER A 193 -8.54 0.95 7.56
C SER A 193 -9.02 -0.51 7.42
N PHE A 194 -10.01 -0.91 8.22
CA PHE A 194 -10.57 -2.28 8.29
C PHE A 194 -9.55 -3.39 8.63
N CYS A 195 -8.48 -3.06 9.38
CA CYS A 195 -7.61 -4.06 10.00
C CYS A 195 -8.25 -4.60 11.29
N HIS A 196 -9.34 -5.36 11.18
CA HIS A 196 -10.17 -5.78 12.31
C HIS A 196 -9.41 -6.52 13.42
N SER A 197 -8.36 -7.30 13.08
CA SER A 197 -7.56 -8.07 14.05
C SER A 197 -6.37 -7.30 14.61
N LEU A 198 -6.15 -6.04 14.21
CA LEU A 198 -5.01 -5.26 14.68
C LEU A 198 -5.18 -4.93 16.17
N GLU A 199 -4.34 -5.54 17.01
CA GLU A 199 -4.37 -5.31 18.46
C GLU A 199 -3.33 -4.29 18.92
N VAL A 200 -2.18 -4.25 18.25
CA VAL A 200 -1.02 -3.42 18.61
C VAL A 200 -0.46 -2.71 17.38
N ALA A 201 -0.31 -1.41 17.46
CA ALA A 201 0.42 -0.61 16.49
C ALA A 201 1.46 0.26 17.23
N GLU A 202 2.73 0.04 16.91
CA GLU A 202 3.82 0.86 17.45
C GLU A 202 4.07 2.03 16.49
N ILE A 203 3.70 3.24 16.93
CA ILE A 203 3.86 4.48 16.17
C ILE A 203 5.10 5.21 16.69
N PRO A 204 6.12 5.46 15.87
CA PRO A 204 7.34 6.12 16.31
C PRO A 204 7.10 7.61 16.61
N ALA A 205 7.98 8.19 17.43
CA ALA A 205 7.91 9.60 17.79
C ALA A 205 8.14 10.55 16.61
N SER A 206 8.67 10.07 15.49
CA SER A 206 8.84 10.82 14.25
C SER A 206 7.52 11.20 13.57
N VAL A 207 6.42 10.48 13.86
CA VAL A 207 5.12 10.73 13.25
C VAL A 207 4.53 12.05 13.74
N SER A 208 4.20 12.93 12.80
CA SER A 208 3.62 14.25 13.03
C SER A 208 2.16 14.35 12.59
N SER A 209 1.68 13.41 11.77
CA SER A 209 0.30 13.40 11.25
C SER A 209 -0.28 11.99 11.15
N ILE A 210 -1.57 11.89 11.44
CA ILE A 210 -2.41 10.72 11.20
C ILE A 210 -3.46 11.13 10.17
N GLY A 211 -3.53 10.43 9.03
CA GLY A 211 -4.45 10.72 7.92
C GLY A 211 -5.90 10.36 8.21
N ASN A 212 -6.78 10.73 7.29
CA ASN A 212 -8.20 10.38 7.37
C ASN A 212 -8.37 8.85 7.37
N GLU A 213 -9.29 8.36 8.18
CA GLU A 213 -9.62 6.94 8.27
C GLU A 213 -8.43 6.01 8.52
N ALA A 214 -7.28 6.52 8.97
CA ALA A 214 -6.02 5.77 9.04
C ALA A 214 -6.13 4.47 9.83
N PHE A 215 -6.96 4.41 10.87
CA PHE A 215 -7.26 3.23 11.71
C PHE A 215 -8.77 2.92 11.76
N SER A 216 -9.58 3.49 10.87
CA SER A 216 -11.02 3.25 10.86
C SER A 216 -11.32 1.76 10.80
N GLY A 217 -12.23 1.24 11.62
CA GLY A 217 -12.57 -0.18 11.66
C GLY A 217 -11.52 -1.10 12.30
N CYS A 218 -10.52 -0.57 13.00
CA CYS A 218 -9.59 -1.36 13.80
C CYS A 218 -10.24 -1.76 15.14
N GLU A 219 -11.25 -2.62 15.10
CA GLU A 219 -12.14 -2.97 16.23
C GLU A 219 -11.40 -3.56 17.44
N ASN A 220 -10.27 -4.25 17.20
CA ASN A 220 -9.47 -4.90 18.25
C ASN A 220 -8.28 -4.07 18.72
N LEU A 221 -8.04 -2.89 18.15
CA LEU A 221 -6.95 -2.00 18.58
C LEU A 221 -7.19 -1.53 20.02
N ARG A 222 -6.27 -1.87 20.91
CA ARG A 222 -6.45 -1.66 22.36
C ARG A 222 -5.76 -0.42 22.87
N GLU A 223 -4.53 -0.25 22.44
CA GLU A 223 -3.67 0.79 22.96
C GLU A 223 -2.83 1.38 21.83
N LEU A 224 -2.73 2.70 21.81
CA LEU A 224 -1.92 3.43 20.86
C LEU A 224 -1.21 4.57 21.58
N PHE A 225 0.11 4.60 21.53
CA PHE A 225 0.85 5.76 22.02
C PHE A 225 1.08 6.75 20.89
N LEU A 226 0.65 7.99 21.08
CA LEU A 226 0.88 9.10 20.16
C LEU A 226 1.71 10.19 20.88
N SER A 227 2.86 10.48 20.30
CA SER A 227 3.78 11.49 20.86
C SER A 227 3.23 12.92 20.71
N ASP A 228 3.86 13.87 21.37
CA ASP A 228 3.52 15.29 21.23
C ASP A 228 4.02 15.93 19.91
N ASN A 229 4.72 15.16 19.08
CA ASN A 229 5.02 15.55 17.70
C ASN A 229 3.80 15.51 16.79
N VAL A 230 2.79 14.70 17.12
CA VAL A 230 1.53 14.64 16.35
C VAL A 230 0.81 15.99 16.48
N LYS A 231 0.58 16.64 15.32
CA LYS A 231 -0.07 17.96 15.20
C LYS A 231 -1.33 17.93 14.34
N PHE A 232 -1.57 16.82 13.66
CA PHE A 232 -2.74 16.63 12.82
C PHE A 232 -3.28 15.20 13.00
N ILE A 233 -4.59 15.09 13.11
CA ILE A 233 -5.36 13.85 13.06
C ILE A 233 -6.55 14.12 12.16
N GLY A 234 -6.67 13.34 11.10
CA GLY A 234 -7.69 13.48 10.06
C GLY A 234 -9.08 13.02 10.50
N GLU A 235 -10.05 13.25 9.63
CA GLU A 235 -11.43 12.83 9.84
C GLU A 235 -11.50 11.31 9.98
N ASP A 236 -12.36 10.84 10.87
CA ASP A 236 -12.62 9.42 11.11
C ASP A 236 -11.40 8.54 11.34
N ALA A 237 -10.25 9.14 11.70
CA ALA A 237 -8.98 8.42 11.86
C ALA A 237 -9.08 7.21 12.79
N PHE A 238 -9.96 7.23 13.79
CA PHE A 238 -10.20 6.16 14.78
C PHE A 238 -11.64 5.71 14.85
N SER A 239 -12.46 5.99 13.84
CA SER A 239 -13.84 5.55 13.78
C SER A 239 -13.94 4.02 13.88
N PHE A 240 -14.94 3.54 14.64
CA PHE A 240 -15.14 2.11 14.91
C PHE A 240 -14.01 1.40 15.67
N CYS A 241 -13.10 2.14 16.32
CA CYS A 241 -12.08 1.59 17.23
C CYS A 241 -12.64 1.43 18.65
N SER A 242 -13.63 0.57 18.85
CA SER A 242 -14.43 0.48 20.08
C SER A 242 -13.65 0.12 21.36
N ARG A 243 -12.43 -0.44 21.22
CA ARG A 243 -11.57 -0.87 22.34
C ARG A 243 -10.37 0.04 22.57
N LEU A 244 -10.22 1.09 21.76
CA LEU A 244 -9.03 1.93 21.74
C LEU A 244 -8.92 2.81 23.00
N THR A 245 -7.73 2.82 23.57
CA THR A 245 -7.28 3.83 24.54
C THR A 245 -5.99 4.47 24.02
N ILE A 246 -6.01 5.78 23.81
CA ILE A 246 -4.84 6.51 23.33
C ILE A 246 -4.00 6.96 24.53
N LYS A 247 -2.72 6.60 24.57
CA LYS A 247 -1.74 7.17 25.48
C LYS A 247 -1.11 8.40 24.86
N CYS A 248 -1.10 9.51 25.58
CA CYS A 248 -0.55 10.77 25.09
C CYS A 248 0.03 11.61 26.24
N TYR A 249 0.80 12.63 25.91
CA TYR A 249 1.29 13.57 26.91
C TYR A 249 0.19 14.56 27.33
N GLU A 250 0.20 14.92 28.63
CA GLU A 250 -0.70 15.94 29.16
C GLU A 250 -0.55 17.26 28.41
N ASN A 251 -1.67 17.94 28.13
CA ASN A 251 -1.76 19.20 27.37
C ASN A 251 -1.22 19.17 25.92
N SER A 252 -0.92 17.97 25.37
CA SER A 252 -0.58 17.81 23.97
C SER A 252 -1.76 18.07 23.03
N PHE A 253 -1.49 18.18 21.73
CA PHE A 253 -2.55 18.22 20.70
C PHE A 253 -3.44 16.98 20.77
N VAL A 254 -2.83 15.79 20.90
CA VAL A 254 -3.52 14.51 20.98
C VAL A 254 -4.47 14.44 22.19
N HIS A 255 -4.01 14.94 23.38
CA HIS A 255 -4.86 15.00 24.58
C HIS A 255 -6.13 15.82 24.31
N LYS A 256 -5.99 17.01 23.72
CA LYS A 256 -7.13 17.88 23.40
C LYS A 256 -8.06 17.25 22.36
N TYR A 257 -7.50 16.62 21.34
CA TYR A 257 -8.24 15.89 20.32
C TYR A 257 -9.08 14.77 20.93
N CYS A 258 -8.48 13.89 21.74
CA CYS A 258 -9.22 12.79 22.38
C CYS A 258 -10.36 13.28 23.27
N ALA A 259 -10.12 14.37 24.02
CA ALA A 259 -11.16 14.97 24.87
C ALA A 259 -12.33 15.54 24.07
N ASN A 260 -12.06 16.13 22.91
CA ASN A 260 -13.10 16.70 22.04
C ASN A 260 -13.90 15.61 21.30
N GLU A 261 -13.23 14.56 20.82
CA GLU A 261 -13.85 13.47 20.06
C GLU A 261 -14.41 12.35 20.95
N GLY A 262 -14.26 12.44 22.27
CA GLY A 262 -14.77 11.43 23.21
C GLY A 262 -14.03 10.09 23.13
N ILE A 263 -12.78 10.07 22.65
CA ILE A 263 -11.95 8.88 22.58
C ILE A 263 -11.34 8.63 23.97
N ASN A 264 -11.31 7.38 24.43
CA ASN A 264 -10.66 7.02 25.68
C ASN A 264 -9.16 7.33 25.62
N PHE A 265 -8.63 7.99 26.65
CA PHE A 265 -7.20 8.30 26.70
C PHE A 265 -6.61 8.21 28.13
N VAL A 266 -5.31 8.05 28.18
CA VAL A 266 -4.49 8.09 29.41
C VAL A 266 -3.32 9.03 29.18
N THR A 267 -3.13 9.99 30.09
CA THR A 267 -2.00 10.90 30.04
C THR A 267 -0.77 10.28 30.70
N VAL A 268 0.39 10.45 30.07
CA VAL A 268 1.68 10.05 30.61
C VAL A 268 2.56 11.27 30.87
N LYS A 269 3.43 11.20 31.89
CA LYS A 269 4.39 12.25 32.14
C LYS A 269 5.62 12.10 31.26
N LYS A 270 6.17 13.24 30.78
CA LYS A 270 7.47 13.22 30.11
C LYS A 270 8.54 12.82 31.11
N SER A 271 9.30 11.77 30.81
CA SER A 271 10.56 11.51 31.48
C SER A 271 11.60 12.47 30.88
N TYR A 272 12.11 13.40 31.69
CA TYR A 272 13.19 14.31 31.31
C TYR A 272 14.54 13.60 31.44
#